data_fc997fcee967e7354f66ddba788514e7
#
_entry.id   fc997fcee967e7354f66ddba788514e7
#
_cell.length_a   1.000
_cell.length_b   1.000
_cell.length_c   1.000
_cell.angle_alpha   90.00
_cell.angle_beta   90.00
_cell.angle_gamma   90.00
#
_symmetry.space_group_name_H-M   'P 1'
#
loop_
_entity.id
_entity.type
_entity.pdbx_description
1 polymer ?
#
loop_
_entity_poly.entity_id
_entity_poly.type
_entity_poly.pdbx_seq_one_letter_code
_entity_poly.pdbx_strand_id
1 'polypeptide(L)'
;MRRQSRTFAQAAALNRLRVCVFAGCVFAAAAFGSADVSAQTAAEQDNSGALDFFRPPPNLFQIETEYKTAPGSTREVTTETLNLRYDRAFTLPSGWVLATRTDLPMLVKNSISDSNPNGDFVGGIGDADIQAALIHGINQRWAFGFGMRLVMPTGDDVLGAGKWQVMPIVGARYALPEISSGSYFEPLLRYDVSVAGDPTKRNISIVQFAPMLNIGLPDRWFVTLFPSPDIRINYGDPITGQTGRWFVPFDFRFGKKFTDNIALSLEFGVPIIKDYPVYDFKTQLRLNVTW
;
A
#
# COMPACT_ATOMS: atom_id res chain seq x y z
N MET A 1 37.86 -21.00 -13.93
CA MET A 1 37.93 -19.55 -14.18
C MET A 1 36.73 -18.96 -14.99
N ARG A 2 35.84 -19.75 -15.63
CA ARG A 2 34.70 -19.20 -16.43
C ARG A 2 33.36 -18.98 -15.65
N ARG A 3 33.23 -19.45 -14.41
CA ARG A 3 31.97 -19.28 -13.63
C ARG A 3 31.87 -17.95 -12.87
N GLN A 4 32.99 -17.33 -12.51
CA GLN A 4 32.95 -16.04 -11.77
C GLN A 4 32.60 -14.82 -12.62
N SER A 5 32.80 -14.88 -13.96
CA SER A 5 32.50 -13.75 -14.84
C SER A 5 31.00 -13.56 -15.13
N ARG A 6 30.16 -14.61 -14.98
CA ARG A 6 28.72 -14.50 -15.20
C ARG A 6 27.98 -13.84 -14.01
N THR A 7 28.45 -14.05 -12.79
CA THR A 7 27.86 -13.45 -11.59
C THR A 7 28.06 -11.94 -11.54
N PHE A 8 29.22 -11.44 -11.96
CA PHE A 8 29.48 -9.99 -12.01
C PHE A 8 28.64 -9.27 -13.08
N ALA A 9 28.39 -9.91 -14.23
CA ALA A 9 27.57 -9.32 -15.29
C ALA A 9 26.08 -9.27 -14.92
N GLN A 10 25.58 -10.27 -14.19
CA GLN A 10 24.21 -10.28 -13.68
C GLN A 10 24.00 -9.25 -12.55
N ALA A 11 24.94 -9.12 -11.63
CA ALA A 11 24.89 -8.08 -10.58
C ALA A 11 24.93 -6.66 -11.17
N ALA A 12 25.71 -6.44 -12.23
CA ALA A 12 25.77 -5.15 -12.93
C ALA A 12 24.49 -4.84 -13.72
N ALA A 13 23.82 -5.86 -14.28
CA ALA A 13 22.54 -5.70 -14.99
C ALA A 13 21.38 -5.40 -14.01
N LEU A 14 21.35 -6.06 -12.84
CA LEU A 14 20.37 -5.78 -11.79
C LEU A 14 20.58 -4.38 -11.16
N ASN A 15 21.84 -3.93 -11.01
CA ASN A 15 22.09 -2.57 -10.52
C ASN A 15 21.64 -1.49 -11.52
N ARG A 16 21.69 -1.79 -12.82
CA ARG A 16 21.13 -0.89 -13.86
C ARG A 16 19.60 -0.90 -13.87
N LEU A 17 18.96 -2.02 -13.53
CA LEU A 17 17.51 -2.09 -13.39
C LEU A 17 17.03 -1.28 -12.17
N ARG A 18 17.80 -1.27 -11.06
CA ARG A 18 17.51 -0.46 -9.85
C ARG A 18 17.43 1.04 -10.16
N VAL A 19 18.32 1.55 -11.00
CA VAL A 19 18.31 2.98 -11.40
C VAL A 19 17.16 3.26 -12.37
N CYS A 20 16.77 2.32 -13.23
CA CYS A 20 15.68 2.52 -14.19
C CYS A 20 14.28 2.49 -13.53
N VAL A 21 14.06 1.69 -12.48
CA VAL A 21 12.77 1.66 -11.78
C VAL A 21 12.52 2.99 -11.04
N PHE A 22 13.56 3.60 -10.44
CA PHE A 22 13.45 4.93 -9.82
C PHE A 22 13.31 6.09 -10.82
N ALA A 23 13.93 5.99 -12.00
CA ALA A 23 13.90 7.06 -13.01
C ALA A 23 12.69 6.98 -13.96
N GLY A 24 12.12 5.79 -14.16
CA GLY A 24 11.02 5.59 -15.12
C GLY A 24 9.65 6.12 -14.66
N CYS A 25 9.45 6.29 -13.37
CA CYS A 25 8.16 6.74 -12.83
C CYS A 25 7.82 8.22 -13.07
N VAL A 26 8.77 9.05 -13.47
CA VAL A 26 8.57 10.51 -13.58
C VAL A 26 7.98 10.94 -14.94
N PHE A 27 8.09 10.11 -15.99
CA PHE A 27 7.76 10.53 -17.37
C PHE A 27 6.43 10.01 -17.94
N ALA A 28 5.70 9.13 -17.28
CA ALA A 28 4.46 8.54 -17.82
C ALA A 28 3.19 9.41 -17.66
N ALA A 29 3.25 10.52 -16.93
CA ALA A 29 2.07 11.32 -16.57
C ALA A 29 1.58 12.31 -17.65
N ALA A 30 2.21 12.40 -18.82
CA ALA A 30 1.97 13.48 -19.80
C ALA A 30 0.99 13.16 -20.93
N ALA A 31 0.32 12.00 -20.98
CA ALA A 31 -0.39 11.54 -22.18
C ALA A 31 -1.89 11.21 -22.00
N PHE A 32 -2.57 11.71 -20.97
CA PHE A 32 -4.02 11.50 -20.89
C PHE A 32 -4.80 12.79 -21.13
N GLY A 33 -5.45 12.83 -22.31
CA GLY A 33 -6.28 13.93 -22.75
C GLY A 33 -7.54 14.11 -21.89
N SER A 34 -7.97 15.35 -21.76
CA SER A 34 -9.16 15.80 -21.07
C SER A 34 -10.44 15.17 -21.64
N ALA A 35 -11.16 14.40 -20.84
CA ALA A 35 -12.55 14.03 -21.09
C ALA A 35 -13.45 14.90 -20.20
N ASP A 36 -14.47 15.52 -20.80
CA ASP A 36 -15.44 16.40 -20.14
C ASP A 36 -16.15 15.68 -19.00
N VAL A 37 -16.02 16.24 -17.79
CA VAL A 37 -16.77 15.82 -16.60
C VAL A 37 -17.90 16.82 -16.37
N SER A 38 -19.13 16.41 -16.69
CA SER A 38 -20.33 17.14 -16.31
C SER A 38 -20.58 17.05 -14.80
N ALA A 39 -20.63 18.21 -14.18
CA ALA A 39 -21.24 18.65 -12.92
C ALA A 39 -21.70 17.56 -11.95
N GLN A 40 -20.83 17.14 -11.05
CA GLN A 40 -21.20 16.77 -9.69
C GLN A 40 -21.17 18.06 -8.84
N THR A 41 -22.30 18.30 -8.13
CA THR A 41 -22.42 19.38 -7.13
C THR A 41 -21.15 19.54 -6.34
N ALA A 42 -20.65 20.77 -6.27
CA ALA A 42 -19.47 21.17 -5.55
C ALA A 42 -19.51 20.69 -4.08
N ALA A 43 -19.09 19.44 -3.84
CA ALA A 43 -18.54 19.08 -2.57
C ALA A 43 -17.31 19.98 -2.41
N GLU A 44 -17.30 20.78 -1.37
CA GLU A 44 -16.22 21.64 -0.93
C GLU A 44 -14.88 20.95 -1.24
N GLN A 45 -14.11 21.54 -2.15
CA GLN A 45 -12.88 20.94 -2.69
C GLN A 45 -11.98 20.59 -1.51
N ASP A 46 -11.92 19.30 -1.18
CA ASP A 46 -11.05 18.79 -0.14
C ASP A 46 -9.60 19.06 -0.58
N ASN A 47 -9.00 20.11 -0.04
CA ASN A 47 -7.63 20.49 -0.32
C ASN A 47 -6.60 19.54 0.31
N SER A 48 -7.06 18.46 0.99
CA SER A 48 -6.16 17.40 1.41
C SER A 48 -5.60 16.69 0.18
N GLY A 49 -4.36 16.77 -0.09
CA GLY A 49 -3.72 16.00 -1.17
C GLY A 49 -3.65 14.50 -0.87
N ALA A 50 -4.03 14.08 0.35
CA ALA A 50 -4.12 12.68 0.74
C ALA A 50 -5.35 12.02 0.11
N LEU A 51 -5.20 10.76 -0.32
CA LEU A 51 -6.33 9.94 -0.73
C LEU A 51 -7.15 9.55 0.49
N ASP A 52 -8.36 10.08 0.55
CA ASP A 52 -9.36 9.77 1.57
C ASP A 52 -10.13 8.51 1.13
N PHE A 53 -9.98 7.41 1.88
CA PHE A 53 -10.65 6.15 1.56
C PHE A 53 -12.18 6.29 1.62
N PHE A 54 -12.69 7.16 2.50
CA PHE A 54 -14.13 7.38 2.69
C PHE A 54 -14.72 8.45 1.77
N ARG A 55 -13.88 9.12 0.98
CA ARG A 55 -14.28 10.05 -0.09
C ARG A 55 -13.50 9.74 -1.37
N PRO A 56 -13.67 8.50 -1.90
CA PRO A 56 -12.89 8.08 -3.04
C PRO A 56 -13.24 8.93 -4.27
N PRO A 57 -12.22 9.31 -5.08
CA PRO A 57 -12.48 9.91 -6.37
C PRO A 57 -13.19 8.91 -7.29
N PRO A 58 -13.91 9.36 -8.34
CA PRO A 58 -14.55 8.47 -9.30
C PRO A 58 -13.60 7.47 -9.91
N ASN A 59 -12.40 7.89 -10.27
CA ASN A 59 -11.32 7.05 -10.75
C ASN A 59 -9.99 7.50 -10.15
N LEU A 60 -9.13 6.54 -9.85
CA LEU A 60 -7.76 6.76 -9.42
C LEU A 60 -6.84 5.75 -10.10
N PHE A 61 -5.75 6.22 -10.65
CA PHE A 61 -4.59 5.40 -10.95
C PHE A 61 -3.43 5.80 -10.04
N GLN A 62 -2.82 4.83 -9.38
CA GLN A 62 -1.67 5.05 -8.50
C GLN A 62 -0.49 4.21 -8.94
N ILE A 63 0.67 4.85 -9.00
CA ILE A 63 1.96 4.20 -9.10
C ILE A 63 2.63 4.36 -7.73
N GLU A 64 2.97 3.23 -7.11
CA GLU A 64 3.64 3.22 -5.82
C GLU A 64 4.94 2.44 -5.91
N THR A 65 6.03 3.02 -5.44
CA THR A 65 7.28 2.29 -5.23
C THR A 65 7.56 2.19 -3.74
N GLU A 66 7.87 0.99 -3.27
CA GLU A 66 8.24 0.72 -1.89
C GLU A 66 9.64 0.10 -1.83
N TYR A 67 10.46 0.58 -0.90
CA TYR A 67 11.68 -0.08 -0.46
C TYR A 67 11.50 -0.46 1.00
N LYS A 68 11.78 -1.72 1.33
CA LYS A 68 11.62 -2.25 2.67
C LYS A 68 12.76 -3.21 3.00
N THR A 69 13.26 -3.12 4.24
CA THR A 69 14.17 -4.11 4.82
C THR A 69 13.50 -4.81 6.00
N ALA A 70 13.80 -6.08 6.19
CA ALA A 70 13.27 -6.90 7.28
C ALA A 70 14.29 -7.96 7.72
N PRO A 71 14.20 -8.49 8.94
CA PRO A 71 15.05 -9.60 9.38
C PRO A 71 14.85 -10.83 8.50
N GLY A 72 15.95 -11.47 8.12
CA GLY A 72 15.97 -12.76 7.47
C GLY A 72 16.66 -13.82 8.36
N SER A 73 16.75 -15.06 7.88
CA SER A 73 17.33 -16.18 8.64
C SER A 73 18.82 -16.00 8.95
N THR A 74 19.59 -15.47 8.02
CA THR A 74 21.06 -15.27 8.16
C THR A 74 21.52 -13.86 7.78
N ARG A 75 20.67 -13.11 7.10
CA ARG A 75 20.95 -11.73 6.66
C ARG A 75 19.64 -10.94 6.52
N GLU A 76 19.74 -9.63 6.42
CA GLU A 76 18.62 -8.74 6.12
C GLU A 76 17.99 -9.09 4.76
N VAL A 77 16.67 -9.10 4.72
CA VAL A 77 15.89 -9.23 3.50
C VAL A 77 15.51 -7.86 3.00
N THR A 78 15.91 -7.56 1.78
CA THR A 78 15.47 -6.35 1.05
C THR A 78 14.32 -6.73 0.13
N THR A 79 13.28 -5.90 0.12
CA THR A 79 12.17 -6.00 -0.84
C THR A 79 11.98 -4.64 -1.50
N GLU A 80 12.01 -4.60 -2.81
CA GLU A 80 11.62 -3.47 -3.63
C GLU A 80 10.31 -3.83 -4.34
N THR A 81 9.30 -2.97 -4.26
CA THR A 81 8.00 -3.20 -4.87
C THR A 81 7.65 -2.04 -5.79
N LEU A 82 7.17 -2.33 -6.99
CA LEU A 82 6.40 -1.42 -7.81
C LEU A 82 4.95 -1.92 -7.83
N ASN A 83 4.03 -1.16 -7.24
CA ASN A 83 2.62 -1.50 -7.23
C ASN A 83 1.83 -0.59 -8.17
N LEU A 84 1.08 -1.20 -9.09
CA LEU A 84 0.12 -0.52 -9.93
C LEU A 84 -1.27 -0.72 -9.34
N ARG A 85 -1.94 0.39 -9.00
CA ARG A 85 -3.28 0.38 -8.42
C ARG A 85 -4.27 1.09 -9.31
N TYR A 86 -5.46 0.49 -9.43
CA TYR A 86 -6.60 1.14 -10.02
C TYR A 86 -7.79 1.08 -9.06
N ASP A 87 -8.31 2.26 -8.69
CA ASP A 87 -9.51 2.39 -7.87
C ASP A 87 -10.64 2.99 -8.72
N ARG A 88 -11.86 2.53 -8.46
CA ARG A 88 -13.07 3.10 -9.04
C ARG A 88 -14.20 3.18 -8.01
N ALA A 89 -14.90 4.31 -7.99
CA ALA A 89 -16.04 4.54 -7.11
C ALA A 89 -17.33 4.71 -7.92
N PHE A 90 -18.40 4.10 -7.42
CA PHE A 90 -19.73 4.14 -8.00
C PHE A 90 -20.72 4.62 -6.94
N THR A 91 -21.40 5.75 -7.19
CA THR A 91 -22.48 6.21 -6.32
C THR A 91 -23.73 5.40 -6.62
N LEU A 92 -24.24 4.71 -5.61
CA LEU A 92 -25.44 3.90 -5.70
C LEU A 92 -26.70 4.77 -5.48
N PRO A 93 -27.88 4.39 -6.01
CA PRO A 93 -29.12 5.12 -5.80
C PRO A 93 -29.51 5.27 -4.33
N SER A 94 -29.05 4.39 -3.46
CA SER A 94 -29.25 4.42 -2.00
C SER A 94 -28.41 5.47 -1.27
N GLY A 95 -27.56 6.24 -1.97
CA GLY A 95 -26.60 7.18 -1.37
C GLY A 95 -25.32 6.53 -0.82
N TRP A 96 -25.17 5.22 -0.96
CA TRP A 96 -23.91 4.53 -0.68
C TRP A 96 -22.95 4.69 -1.85
N VAL A 97 -21.65 4.60 -1.56
CA VAL A 97 -20.60 4.51 -2.57
C VAL A 97 -20.01 3.11 -2.54
N LEU A 98 -20.03 2.43 -3.68
CA LEU A 98 -19.25 1.21 -3.88
C LEU A 98 -17.86 1.61 -4.40
N ALA A 99 -16.83 1.42 -3.59
CA ALA A 99 -15.43 1.64 -3.96
C ALA A 99 -14.77 0.29 -4.26
N THR A 100 -14.17 0.19 -5.44
CA THR A 100 -13.41 -1.00 -5.86
C THR A 100 -11.95 -0.63 -6.04
N ARG A 101 -11.05 -1.59 -5.81
CA ARG A 101 -9.61 -1.46 -5.96
C ARG A 101 -9.03 -2.72 -6.55
N THR A 102 -8.02 -2.56 -7.37
CA THR A 102 -7.17 -3.65 -7.86
C THR A 102 -5.72 -3.23 -7.71
N ASP A 103 -4.92 -4.07 -7.08
CA ASP A 103 -3.47 -3.91 -6.92
C ASP A 103 -2.72 -5.00 -7.68
N LEU A 104 -1.71 -4.60 -8.44
CA LEU A 104 -0.79 -5.50 -9.15
C LEU A 104 0.64 -5.17 -8.72
N PRO A 105 1.20 -5.91 -7.73
CA PRO A 105 2.56 -5.69 -7.28
C PRO A 105 3.59 -6.43 -8.15
N MET A 106 4.67 -5.77 -8.46
CA MET A 106 5.89 -6.32 -9.03
C MET A 106 7.00 -6.16 -8.00
N LEU A 107 7.70 -7.24 -7.67
CA LEU A 107 8.67 -7.25 -6.59
C LEU A 107 10.05 -7.69 -7.07
N VAL A 108 11.06 -7.18 -6.36
CA VAL A 108 12.43 -7.71 -6.36
C VAL A 108 12.80 -7.98 -4.91
N LYS A 109 13.17 -9.23 -4.60
CA LYS A 109 13.38 -9.68 -3.21
C LYS A 109 14.54 -10.66 -3.12
N ASN A 110 15.29 -10.60 -2.01
CA ASN A 110 16.45 -11.47 -1.77
C ASN A 110 16.27 -12.43 -0.58
N SER A 111 15.04 -12.87 -0.32
CA SER A 111 14.80 -13.83 0.77
C SER A 111 15.38 -15.20 0.48
N ILE A 112 15.92 -15.84 1.52
CA ILE A 112 16.38 -17.23 1.47
C ILE A 112 15.17 -18.15 1.60
N SER A 113 15.06 -19.14 0.71
CA SER A 113 14.05 -20.20 0.69
C SER A 113 14.62 -21.44 0.02
N ASP A 114 13.86 -22.53 0.01
CA ASP A 114 14.28 -23.77 -0.69
C ASP A 114 14.49 -23.53 -2.19
N SER A 115 13.68 -22.66 -2.80
CA SER A 115 13.82 -22.25 -4.20
C SER A 115 14.86 -21.16 -4.44
N ASN A 116 15.35 -20.49 -3.38
CA ASN A 116 16.38 -19.45 -3.43
C ASN A 116 17.39 -19.59 -2.26
N PRO A 117 18.15 -20.69 -2.19
CA PRO A 117 18.98 -21.00 -1.03
C PRO A 117 20.14 -20.02 -0.82
N ASN A 118 20.61 -19.36 -1.87
CA ASN A 118 21.66 -18.33 -1.78
C ASN A 118 21.11 -16.96 -1.41
N GLY A 119 19.77 -16.77 -1.43
CA GLY A 119 19.10 -15.48 -1.26
C GLY A 119 19.56 -14.48 -2.31
N ASP A 120 19.65 -14.88 -3.56
CA ASP A 120 19.88 -13.99 -4.69
C ASP A 120 18.63 -13.09 -4.89
N PHE A 121 18.80 -11.95 -5.56
CA PHE A 121 17.65 -11.12 -5.90
C PHE A 121 16.83 -11.79 -6.99
N VAL A 122 15.58 -12.08 -6.67
CA VAL A 122 14.55 -12.63 -7.56
C VAL A 122 13.51 -11.56 -7.84
N GLY A 123 13.19 -11.33 -9.10
CA GLY A 123 12.18 -10.36 -9.53
C GLY A 123 11.03 -11.02 -10.28
N GLY A 124 9.82 -10.50 -10.09
CA GLY A 124 8.62 -11.00 -10.73
C GLY A 124 7.33 -10.35 -10.21
N ILE A 125 6.20 -10.94 -10.57
CA ILE A 125 4.89 -10.51 -10.08
C ILE A 125 4.68 -11.07 -8.67
N GLY A 126 4.11 -10.26 -7.78
CA GLY A 126 3.69 -10.68 -6.45
C GLY A 126 2.23 -11.13 -6.41
N ASP A 127 1.69 -11.24 -5.20
CA ASP A 127 0.28 -11.60 -5.01
C ASP A 127 -0.61 -10.39 -5.32
N ALA A 128 -1.39 -10.49 -6.41
CA ALA A 128 -2.35 -9.47 -6.79
C ALA A 128 -3.57 -9.48 -5.86
N ASP A 129 -4.20 -8.33 -5.69
CA ASP A 129 -5.42 -8.26 -4.89
C ASP A 129 -6.53 -7.43 -5.52
N ILE A 130 -7.76 -7.75 -5.12
CA ILE A 130 -8.96 -6.98 -5.42
C ILE A 130 -9.68 -6.65 -4.13
N GLN A 131 -10.27 -5.46 -4.05
CA GLN A 131 -11.03 -4.99 -2.89
C GLN A 131 -12.34 -4.37 -3.35
N ALA A 132 -13.39 -4.60 -2.56
CA ALA A 132 -14.65 -3.89 -2.69
C ALA A 132 -15.08 -3.41 -1.30
N ALA A 133 -15.54 -2.16 -1.20
CA ALA A 133 -16.04 -1.58 0.02
C ALA A 133 -17.29 -0.74 -0.22
N LEU A 134 -18.23 -0.80 0.71
CA LEU A 134 -19.39 0.07 0.77
C LEU A 134 -19.13 1.19 1.78
N ILE A 135 -19.31 2.42 1.35
CA ILE A 135 -19.05 3.62 2.14
C ILE A 135 -20.33 4.44 2.20
N HIS A 136 -20.63 4.98 3.38
CA HIS A 136 -21.77 5.85 3.60
C HIS A 136 -21.37 7.11 4.37
N GLY A 137 -21.67 8.27 3.79
CA GLY A 137 -21.54 9.55 4.49
C GLY A 137 -22.77 9.80 5.36
N ILE A 138 -22.59 9.87 6.68
CA ILE A 138 -23.66 10.16 7.63
C ILE A 138 -24.00 11.66 7.60
N ASN A 139 -22.97 12.49 7.55
CA ASN A 139 -23.07 13.95 7.49
C ASN A 139 -21.75 14.55 6.94
N GLN A 140 -21.61 15.86 7.00
CA GLN A 140 -20.39 16.54 6.52
C GLN A 140 -19.11 16.11 7.25
N ARG A 141 -19.21 15.65 8.51
CA ARG A 141 -18.05 15.25 9.31
C ARG A 141 -17.80 13.75 9.33
N TRP A 142 -18.87 12.94 9.36
CA TRP A 142 -18.78 11.50 9.57
C TRP A 142 -19.07 10.71 8.30
N ALA A 143 -18.23 9.75 8.05
CA ALA A 143 -18.50 8.64 7.14
C ALA A 143 -18.05 7.33 7.79
N PHE A 144 -18.63 6.22 7.36
CA PHE A 144 -18.19 4.89 7.75
C PHE A 144 -18.23 3.96 6.54
N GLY A 145 -17.54 2.86 6.63
CA GLY A 145 -17.54 1.87 5.55
C GLY A 145 -17.05 0.52 6.03
N PHE A 146 -17.41 -0.47 5.25
CA PHE A 146 -16.95 -1.84 5.42
C PHE A 146 -16.75 -2.50 4.06
N GLY A 147 -15.93 -3.51 4.02
CA GLY A 147 -15.58 -4.15 2.77
C GLY A 147 -14.76 -5.39 2.95
N MET A 148 -14.24 -5.88 1.83
CA MET A 148 -13.42 -7.08 1.79
C MET A 148 -12.36 -6.94 0.72
N ARG A 149 -11.16 -7.42 1.02
CA ARG A 149 -10.07 -7.62 0.07
C ARG A 149 -9.84 -9.12 -0.09
N LEU A 150 -9.62 -9.54 -1.32
CA LEU A 150 -9.19 -10.88 -1.68
C LEU A 150 -7.78 -10.78 -2.26
N VAL A 151 -6.81 -11.46 -1.64
CA VAL A 151 -5.44 -11.60 -2.14
C VAL A 151 -5.32 -12.95 -2.83
N MET A 152 -4.81 -12.93 -4.05
CA MET A 152 -4.67 -14.10 -4.91
C MET A 152 -3.21 -14.55 -4.91
N PRO A 153 -2.90 -15.85 -4.77
CA PRO A 153 -1.53 -16.36 -4.81
C PRO A 153 -1.00 -16.39 -6.25
N THR A 154 -0.82 -15.22 -6.85
CA THR A 154 -0.32 -15.04 -8.22
C THR A 154 1.20 -14.90 -8.28
N GLY A 155 1.84 -14.64 -7.13
CA GLY A 155 3.28 -14.48 -7.03
C GLY A 155 4.02 -15.82 -7.04
N ASP A 156 5.23 -15.80 -7.60
CA ASP A 156 6.14 -16.93 -7.54
C ASP A 156 6.50 -17.27 -6.09
N ASP A 157 7.06 -18.46 -5.87
CA ASP A 157 7.36 -19.03 -4.55
C ASP A 157 8.16 -18.10 -3.60
N VAL A 158 9.12 -17.33 -4.13
CA VAL A 158 9.92 -16.35 -3.36
C VAL A 158 9.17 -15.03 -3.13
N LEU A 159 8.25 -14.67 -4.05
CA LEU A 159 7.64 -13.34 -4.14
C LEU A 159 6.22 -13.30 -3.54
N GLY A 160 5.51 -14.42 -3.57
CA GLY A 160 4.14 -14.56 -3.07
C GLY A 160 4.05 -15.27 -1.72
N ALA A 161 2.92 -15.12 -1.06
CA ALA A 161 2.58 -15.88 0.15
C ALA A 161 2.13 -17.32 -0.15
N GLY A 162 1.77 -17.62 -1.41
CA GLY A 162 1.23 -18.92 -1.84
C GLY A 162 -0.13 -19.25 -1.24
N LYS A 163 -0.84 -18.26 -0.68
CA LYS A 163 -2.11 -18.42 0.02
C LYS A 163 -3.17 -17.48 -0.55
N TRP A 164 -4.37 -18.00 -0.73
CA TRP A 164 -5.58 -17.18 -0.85
C TRP A 164 -5.85 -16.53 0.51
N GLN A 165 -5.99 -15.21 0.54
CA GLN A 165 -6.27 -14.48 1.76
C GLN A 165 -7.54 -13.67 1.59
N VAL A 166 -8.33 -13.62 2.67
CA VAL A 166 -9.53 -12.79 2.77
C VAL A 166 -9.31 -11.79 3.87
N MET A 167 -9.55 -10.51 3.57
CA MET A 167 -9.37 -9.41 4.51
C MET A 167 -10.67 -8.61 4.65
N PRO A 168 -11.58 -8.94 5.59
CA PRO A 168 -12.64 -8.03 5.99
C PRO A 168 -12.04 -6.72 6.52
N ILE A 169 -12.71 -5.62 6.16
CA ILE A 169 -12.28 -4.25 6.43
C ILE A 169 -13.45 -3.48 7.02
N VAL A 170 -13.19 -2.72 8.06
CA VAL A 170 -14.14 -1.76 8.63
C VAL A 170 -13.39 -0.50 9.04
N GLY A 171 -14.03 0.64 8.88
CA GLY A 171 -13.45 1.91 9.31
C GLY A 171 -14.47 3.04 9.32
N ALA A 172 -14.01 4.18 9.79
CA ALA A 172 -14.77 5.41 9.85
C ALA A 172 -13.88 6.60 9.51
N ARG A 173 -14.51 7.72 9.17
CA ARG A 173 -13.85 9.00 8.96
C ARG A 173 -14.52 10.07 9.80
N TYR A 174 -13.70 10.91 10.40
CA TYR A 174 -14.13 12.11 11.08
C TYR A 174 -13.34 13.32 10.57
N ALA A 175 -14.03 14.27 9.94
CA ALA A 175 -13.42 15.52 9.47
C ALA A 175 -13.06 16.43 10.65
N LEU A 176 -11.89 17.06 10.56
CA LEU A 176 -11.31 17.96 11.59
C LEU A 176 -11.10 19.37 11.01
N PRO A 177 -12.18 20.07 10.58
CA PRO A 177 -12.07 21.40 9.99
C PRO A 177 -11.49 22.44 10.94
N GLU A 178 -11.52 22.16 12.27
CA GLU A 178 -10.89 22.98 13.28
C GLU A 178 -9.36 23.04 13.16
N ILE A 179 -8.73 22.01 12.56
CA ILE A 179 -7.30 22.00 12.27
C ILE A 179 -7.06 22.65 10.92
N SER A 180 -7.72 22.13 9.88
CA SER A 180 -7.73 22.71 8.52
C SER A 180 -8.82 22.02 7.68
N SER A 181 -9.22 22.63 6.56
CA SER A 181 -10.27 22.08 5.67
C SER A 181 -9.96 20.70 5.10
N GLY A 182 -8.67 20.33 5.01
CA GLY A 182 -8.21 19.03 4.53
C GLY A 182 -7.83 18.06 5.65
N SER A 183 -8.14 18.35 6.92
CA SER A 183 -7.76 17.49 8.04
C SER A 183 -8.88 16.51 8.40
N TYR A 184 -8.49 15.26 8.66
CA TYR A 184 -9.42 14.21 9.09
C TYR A 184 -8.71 13.09 9.84
N PHE A 185 -9.45 12.42 10.70
CA PHE A 185 -9.07 11.19 11.37
C PHE A 185 -9.80 10.01 10.74
N GLU A 186 -9.08 8.95 10.43
CA GLU A 186 -9.60 7.80 9.69
C GLU A 186 -9.08 6.48 10.27
N PRO A 187 -9.69 5.97 11.36
CA PRO A 187 -9.36 4.66 11.88
C PRO A 187 -9.85 3.57 10.93
N LEU A 188 -8.93 2.67 10.58
CA LEU A 188 -9.19 1.50 9.73
C LEU A 188 -8.73 0.24 10.44
N LEU A 189 -9.59 -0.78 10.47
CA LEU A 189 -9.29 -2.11 10.98
C LEU A 189 -9.46 -3.13 9.86
N ARG A 190 -8.48 -4.05 9.73
CA ARG A 190 -8.52 -5.19 8.81
C ARG A 190 -8.15 -6.47 9.56
N TYR A 191 -8.70 -7.58 9.11
CA TYR A 191 -8.29 -8.90 9.56
C TYR A 191 -7.88 -9.73 8.35
N ASP A 192 -6.60 -10.03 8.24
CA ASP A 192 -6.04 -10.80 7.15
C ASP A 192 -5.94 -12.27 7.55
N VAL A 193 -6.64 -13.14 6.82
CA VAL A 193 -6.65 -14.57 7.09
C VAL A 193 -6.51 -15.39 5.81
N SER A 194 -5.59 -16.37 5.83
CA SER A 194 -5.46 -17.35 4.76
C SER A 194 -6.55 -18.41 4.84
N VAL A 195 -7.21 -18.69 3.70
CA VAL A 195 -8.35 -19.63 3.61
C VAL A 195 -8.04 -20.85 2.76
N ALA A 196 -7.07 -20.78 1.86
CA ALA A 196 -6.66 -21.86 0.96
C ALA A 196 -5.23 -21.60 0.44
N GLY A 197 -4.67 -22.52 -0.34
CA GLY A 197 -3.37 -22.38 -1.02
C GLY A 197 -2.40 -23.49 -0.65
N ASP A 198 -1.11 -23.24 -0.86
CA ASP A 198 -0.04 -24.20 -0.64
C ASP A 198 0.05 -24.60 0.84
N PRO A 199 -0.11 -25.88 1.21
CA PRO A 199 -0.05 -26.34 2.60
C PRO A 199 1.34 -26.19 3.23
N THR A 200 2.40 -26.07 2.45
CA THR A 200 3.77 -25.92 2.92
C THR A 200 4.08 -24.46 3.32
N LYS A 201 3.29 -23.50 2.87
CA LYS A 201 3.42 -22.09 3.23
C LYS A 201 2.71 -21.79 4.54
N ARG A 202 3.23 -20.82 5.30
CA ARG A 202 2.69 -20.44 6.59
C ARG A 202 1.22 -20.00 6.50
N ASN A 203 0.45 -20.28 7.55
CA ASN A 203 -0.90 -19.76 7.69
C ASN A 203 -0.84 -18.30 8.19
N ILE A 204 -1.65 -17.47 7.55
CA ILE A 204 -1.75 -16.05 7.85
C ILE A 204 -3.00 -15.83 8.70
N SER A 205 -2.85 -15.09 9.78
CA SER A 205 -3.94 -14.63 10.63
C SER A 205 -3.45 -13.37 11.37
N ILE A 206 -3.76 -12.19 10.83
CA ILE A 206 -3.18 -10.93 11.26
C ILE A 206 -4.28 -9.88 11.42
N VAL A 207 -4.41 -9.30 12.60
CA VAL A 207 -5.16 -8.05 12.77
C VAL A 207 -4.26 -6.89 12.37
N GLN A 208 -4.78 -5.98 11.56
CA GLN A 208 -4.09 -4.79 11.07
C GLN A 208 -4.90 -3.55 11.41
N PHE A 209 -4.25 -2.52 11.92
CA PHE A 209 -4.89 -1.28 12.32
C PHE A 209 -4.11 -0.06 11.80
N ALA A 210 -4.84 0.97 11.34
CA ALA A 210 -4.30 2.28 11.01
C ALA A 210 -5.13 3.35 11.72
N PRO A 211 -4.61 4.04 12.75
CA PRO A 211 -5.24 5.24 13.31
C PRO A 211 -4.83 6.47 12.47
N MET A 212 -5.14 6.48 11.19
CA MET A 212 -4.66 7.50 10.27
C MET A 212 -5.16 8.89 10.66
N LEU A 213 -4.23 9.84 10.79
CA LEU A 213 -4.52 11.26 10.96
C LEU A 213 -3.90 12.04 9.81
N ASN A 214 -4.74 12.61 8.95
CA ASN A 214 -4.31 13.53 7.91
C ASN A 214 -4.44 14.97 8.36
N ILE A 215 -3.41 15.77 8.10
CA ILE A 215 -3.36 17.20 8.37
C ILE A 215 -3.11 17.93 7.05
N GLY A 216 -4.11 18.66 6.58
CA GLY A 216 -3.98 19.55 5.44
C GLY A 216 -3.17 20.78 5.81
N LEU A 217 -2.21 21.15 4.95
CA LEU A 217 -1.32 22.30 5.12
C LEU A 217 -1.59 23.32 4.01
N PRO A 218 -1.09 24.57 4.14
CA PRO A 218 -1.16 25.56 3.07
C PRO A 218 -0.58 25.06 1.73
N ASP A 219 -0.98 25.68 0.62
CA ASP A 219 -0.49 25.39 -0.72
C ASP A 219 -0.65 23.93 -1.16
N ARG A 220 -1.72 23.25 -0.69
CA ARG A 220 -2.06 21.86 -0.99
C ARG A 220 -1.02 20.85 -0.53
N TRP A 221 -0.19 21.18 0.47
CA TRP A 221 0.63 20.24 1.17
C TRP A 221 -0.18 19.44 2.20
N PHE A 222 0.27 18.28 2.57
CA PHE A 222 -0.31 17.47 3.64
C PHE A 222 0.71 16.61 4.35
N VAL A 223 0.40 16.28 5.59
CA VAL A 223 1.10 15.28 6.39
C VAL A 223 0.08 14.27 6.86
N THR A 224 0.41 12.98 6.77
CA THR A 224 -0.42 11.91 7.31
C THR A 224 0.40 11.09 8.30
N LEU A 225 -0.09 10.94 9.51
CA LEU A 225 0.45 10.04 10.51
C LEU A 225 -0.27 8.70 10.41
N PHE A 226 0.48 7.59 10.54
CA PHE A 226 -0.02 6.22 10.41
C PHE A 226 -0.82 5.99 9.12
N PRO A 227 -0.26 6.33 7.96
CA PRO A 227 -0.97 6.32 6.68
C PRO A 227 -1.34 4.91 6.18
N SER A 228 -0.74 3.89 6.74
CA SER A 228 -0.91 2.49 6.35
C SER A 228 -1.36 1.64 7.54
N PRO A 229 -2.14 0.57 7.36
CA PRO A 229 -2.56 -0.32 8.45
C PRO A 229 -1.42 -1.26 8.85
N ASP A 230 -0.34 -0.67 9.33
CA ASP A 230 0.90 -1.35 9.65
C ASP A 230 1.05 -1.67 11.14
N ILE A 231 0.17 -1.17 12.00
CA ILE A 231 0.05 -1.74 13.36
C ILE A 231 -0.56 -3.13 13.22
N ARG A 232 0.20 -4.18 13.60
CA ARG A 232 -0.17 -5.57 13.34
C ARG A 232 -0.07 -6.44 14.58
N ILE A 233 -1.01 -7.39 14.69
CA ILE A 233 -0.98 -8.44 15.70
C ILE A 233 -1.05 -9.79 14.97
N ASN A 234 0.02 -10.59 15.03
CA ASN A 234 0.08 -11.90 14.39
C ASN A 234 -0.54 -12.99 15.28
N TYR A 235 -1.57 -13.65 14.78
CA TYR A 235 -2.18 -14.84 15.37
C TYR A 235 -1.93 -16.11 14.51
N GLY A 236 -1.36 -15.93 13.31
CA GLY A 236 -0.98 -17.02 12.41
C GLY A 236 0.38 -17.62 12.76
N ASP A 237 0.92 -18.38 11.84
CA ASP A 237 2.24 -18.99 12.00
C ASP A 237 3.33 -17.91 12.13
N PRO A 238 4.38 -18.19 12.92
CA PRO A 238 5.44 -17.22 13.15
C PRO A 238 6.25 -16.94 11.87
N ILE A 239 6.92 -15.79 11.87
CA ILE A 239 7.91 -15.43 10.84
C ILE A 239 9.32 -15.39 11.45
N THR A 240 10.33 -15.36 10.59
CA THR A 240 11.74 -15.29 10.99
C THR A 240 11.99 -14.09 11.91
N GLY A 241 12.65 -14.32 13.04
CA GLY A 241 12.97 -13.29 14.03
C GLY A 241 11.81 -12.88 14.94
N GLN A 242 10.65 -13.54 14.85
CA GLN A 242 9.50 -13.22 15.71
C GLN A 242 9.75 -13.64 17.16
N THR A 243 9.53 -12.73 18.10
CA THR A 243 9.65 -12.94 19.57
C THR A 243 8.31 -12.76 20.30
N GLY A 244 7.37 -12.05 19.70
CA GLY A 244 6.02 -11.82 20.20
C GLY A 244 5.05 -11.62 19.04
N ARG A 245 3.89 -10.99 19.30
CA ARG A 245 2.83 -10.87 18.28
C ARG A 245 2.71 -9.47 17.68
N TRP A 246 3.28 -8.47 18.34
CA TRP A 246 3.03 -7.08 18.02
C TRP A 246 4.08 -6.51 17.06
N PHE A 247 3.58 -5.75 16.10
CA PHE A 247 4.36 -4.81 15.31
C PHE A 247 3.67 -3.46 15.38
N VAL A 248 4.37 -2.47 15.90
CA VAL A 248 3.88 -1.09 15.97
C VAL A 248 4.94 -0.18 15.38
N PRO A 249 4.77 0.29 14.17
CA PRO A 249 5.67 1.27 13.58
C PRO A 249 5.26 2.69 13.93
N PHE A 250 6.19 3.62 13.73
CA PHE A 250 5.90 5.01 13.49
C PHE A 250 6.03 5.29 12.00
N ASP A 251 4.90 5.51 11.35
CA ASP A 251 4.83 5.82 9.93
C ASP A 251 4.32 7.24 9.75
N PHE A 252 4.94 7.99 8.84
CA PHE A 252 4.41 9.28 8.41
C PHE A 252 4.57 9.43 6.90
N ARG A 253 3.64 10.15 6.29
CA ARG A 253 3.63 10.51 4.89
C ARG A 253 3.60 12.02 4.76
N PHE A 254 4.41 12.54 3.85
CA PHE A 254 4.40 13.94 3.45
C PHE A 254 4.15 14.03 1.95
N GLY A 255 3.26 14.94 1.53
CA GLY A 255 2.93 15.03 0.12
C GLY A 255 2.34 16.37 -0.28
N LYS A 256 2.14 16.51 -1.60
CA LYS A 256 1.56 17.69 -2.22
C LYS A 256 0.63 17.32 -3.36
N LYS A 257 -0.48 18.02 -3.44
CA LYS A 257 -1.37 18.00 -4.60
C LYS A 257 -0.96 19.11 -5.55
N PHE A 258 -0.34 18.74 -6.67
CA PHE A 258 0.20 19.70 -7.65
C PHE A 258 -0.88 20.32 -8.52
N THR A 259 -1.87 19.49 -8.91
CA THR A 259 -3.07 19.90 -9.65
C THR A 259 -4.29 19.29 -8.96
N ASP A 260 -5.50 19.55 -9.46
CA ASP A 260 -6.70 18.90 -8.92
C ASP A 260 -6.68 17.39 -9.09
N ASN A 261 -5.88 16.89 -10.02
CA ASN A 261 -5.85 15.50 -10.43
C ASN A 261 -4.54 14.78 -10.09
N ILE A 262 -3.48 15.49 -9.71
CA ILE A 262 -2.14 14.90 -9.51
C ILE A 262 -1.63 15.21 -8.11
N ALA A 263 -1.31 14.16 -7.36
CA ALA A 263 -0.64 14.27 -6.07
C ALA A 263 0.56 13.32 -5.99
N LEU A 264 1.63 13.78 -5.34
CA LEU A 264 2.83 13.02 -5.06
C LEU A 264 3.06 13.01 -3.56
N SER A 265 3.46 11.86 -3.03
CA SER A 265 3.76 11.73 -1.61
C SER A 265 4.88 10.74 -1.33
N LEU A 266 5.63 11.00 -0.27
CA LEU A 266 6.70 10.17 0.25
C LEU A 266 6.35 9.74 1.67
N GLU A 267 6.45 8.45 1.95
CA GLU A 267 6.18 7.84 3.25
C GLU A 267 7.44 7.20 3.80
N PHE A 268 7.62 7.30 5.11
CA PHE A 268 8.68 6.64 5.87
C PHE A 268 8.08 5.89 7.04
N GLY A 269 8.65 4.72 7.35
CA GLY A 269 8.24 3.91 8.47
C GLY A 269 9.44 3.26 9.17
N VAL A 270 9.40 3.32 10.51
CA VAL A 270 10.37 2.64 11.39
C VAL A 270 9.62 1.95 12.54
N PRO A 271 10.02 0.78 12.99
CA PRO A 271 9.34 0.09 14.07
C PRO A 271 9.65 0.73 15.45
N ILE A 272 8.60 0.87 16.27
CA ILE A 272 8.69 1.16 17.71
C ILE A 272 8.64 -0.16 18.50
N ILE A 273 7.70 -1.06 18.14
CA ILE A 273 7.60 -2.43 18.68
C ILE A 273 7.76 -3.38 17.50
N LYS A 274 8.71 -4.31 17.62
CA LYS A 274 9.11 -5.22 16.54
C LYS A 274 9.12 -6.69 17.00
N ASP A 275 8.19 -7.08 17.85
CA ASP A 275 8.08 -8.48 18.27
C ASP A 275 7.62 -9.40 17.13
N TYR A 276 6.80 -8.87 16.23
CA TYR A 276 6.44 -9.44 14.93
C TYR A 276 7.11 -8.61 13.83
N PRO A 277 8.33 -8.98 13.35
CA PRO A 277 9.19 -8.10 12.55
C PRO A 277 8.75 -8.03 11.09
N VAL A 278 7.83 -7.11 10.77
CA VAL A 278 7.32 -6.86 9.41
C VAL A 278 8.37 -6.16 8.54
N TYR A 279 9.05 -5.15 9.12
CA TYR A 279 10.19 -4.45 8.51
C TYR A 279 11.06 -3.78 9.57
N ASP A 280 12.29 -3.44 9.19
CA ASP A 280 13.22 -2.61 9.97
C ASP A 280 13.18 -1.16 9.49
N PHE A 281 12.98 -0.98 8.20
CA PHE A 281 12.82 0.31 7.56
C PHE A 281 11.90 0.17 6.35
N LYS A 282 11.07 1.18 6.12
CA LYS A 282 10.17 1.30 4.96
C LYS A 282 10.24 2.72 4.40
N THR A 283 10.28 2.84 3.09
CA THR A 283 9.99 4.09 2.39
C THR A 283 9.13 3.81 1.17
N GLN A 284 8.17 4.70 0.88
CA GLN A 284 7.27 4.58 -0.26
C GLN A 284 7.12 5.93 -0.96
N LEU A 285 7.21 5.91 -2.28
CA LEU A 285 6.85 7.05 -3.13
C LEU A 285 5.56 6.71 -3.87
N ARG A 286 4.57 7.61 -3.82
CA ARG A 286 3.28 7.43 -4.48
C ARG A 286 2.96 8.59 -5.40
N LEU A 287 2.63 8.26 -6.64
CA LEU A 287 2.03 9.17 -7.61
C LEU A 287 0.56 8.78 -7.78
N ASN A 288 -0.33 9.72 -7.52
CA ASN A 288 -1.79 9.56 -7.67
C ASN A 288 -2.28 10.41 -8.83
N VAL A 289 -3.05 9.81 -9.72
CA VAL A 289 -3.74 10.50 -10.82
C VAL A 289 -5.22 10.18 -10.72
N THR A 290 -6.06 11.21 -10.60
CA THR A 290 -7.54 11.08 -10.46
C THR A 290 -8.25 11.73 -11.64
N TRP A 291 -9.45 11.25 -12.03
CA TRP A 291 -10.31 11.83 -13.08
C TRP A 291 -11.77 11.43 -12.95
#